data_a9ced0105998f8555a0fe2576a546258
#
_entry.id   a9ced0105998f8555a0fe2576a546258
#
_cell.length_a   1.000
_cell.length_b   1.000
_cell.length_c   1.000
_cell.angle_alpha   90.00
_cell.angle_beta   90.00
_cell.angle_gamma   90.00
#
_symmetry.space_group_name_H-M   'P 1'
#
loop_
_entity.id
_entity.type
_entity.pdbx_description
1 polymer ?
#
loop_
_entity_poly.entity_id
_entity_poly.type
_entity_poly.pdbx_seq_one_letter_code
_entity_poly.pdbx_strand_id
1 'polypeptide(L)'
;MSELTLGVVAFVRNTFDVTKAEEIYKAQISELLKFKGIKWISSRRTIEYVTTLDTLISKFRKEKVEGIIIISATFHLGQLIMKIIRDFQVPMLIWAIPEPPYNGGRIRLNSLVGAQLDCSNLYKSGYKNFDFVYGKLPKIRKELEKWIGALRILKSWKDARIGLLGGHAQGFFNVDVYELEILKEFGVEIEYVPLYEVFKMNDIAEIENEINKIKSIYSYGKDLDEERLKKVVNLYLTFKELYKTRNYSAMAIRCWPEFAINYGISPCASMSYFMPENIPIACEGDIEGALTMMAFKAIGCNEMFLGDISQIFEEEDSLLIWHCGVAPYNVWDGESEKTLDTYFAGGRGVTAGFVLKPGDVTIVRIDYAGEWRILITEGTVLKMKKILKGTFAKVKIREAKDFVKEIFKNGFAHHIVLGYGKYGEVFEQLASMKGWKIFRW
;
A
#
# COMPACT_ATOMS: atom_id res chain seq x y z
N MET A 1 10.24 -5.20 4.69
CA MET A 1 8.94 -5.87 4.46
C MET A 1 8.80 -7.02 5.42
N SER A 2 7.65 -7.18 6.10
CA SER A 2 7.36 -8.33 6.97
C SER A 2 7.30 -9.62 6.15
N GLU A 3 7.81 -10.71 6.70
CA GLU A 3 7.76 -12.03 6.06
C GLU A 3 6.32 -12.55 6.00
N LEU A 4 5.83 -12.94 4.81
CA LEU A 4 4.53 -13.61 4.65
C LEU A 4 4.68 -15.11 4.91
N THR A 5 3.64 -15.73 5.49
CA THR A 5 3.56 -17.20 5.59
C THR A 5 2.48 -17.71 4.65
N LEU A 6 2.88 -18.43 3.58
CA LEU A 6 1.96 -18.90 2.55
C LEU A 6 1.92 -20.43 2.48
N GLY A 7 0.70 -20.96 2.36
CA GLY A 7 0.46 -22.38 2.13
C GLY A 7 0.50 -22.73 0.64
N VAL A 8 1.02 -23.92 0.31
CA VAL A 8 0.94 -24.48 -1.06
C VAL A 8 0.53 -25.92 -0.99
N VAL A 9 -0.48 -26.29 -1.77
CA VAL A 9 -0.94 -27.66 -1.91
C VAL A 9 -1.22 -27.97 -3.39
N ALA A 10 -0.97 -29.18 -3.81
CA ALA A 10 -1.31 -29.65 -5.15
C ALA A 10 -2.26 -30.83 -5.08
N PHE A 11 -3.37 -30.77 -5.83
CA PHE A 11 -4.38 -31.80 -5.89
C PHE A 11 -4.26 -32.65 -7.14
N VAL A 12 -4.47 -33.95 -6.97
CA VAL A 12 -4.43 -34.94 -8.05
C VAL A 12 -5.57 -35.96 -7.92
N ARG A 13 -5.77 -36.75 -8.97
CA ARG A 13 -6.59 -37.95 -8.98
C ARG A 13 -5.86 -39.06 -9.77
N ASN A 14 -5.84 -40.25 -9.22
CA ASN A 14 -5.12 -41.41 -9.76
C ASN A 14 -5.59 -41.89 -11.13
N THR A 15 -6.75 -41.40 -11.60
CA THR A 15 -7.25 -41.67 -12.97
C THR A 15 -6.54 -40.85 -14.05
N PHE A 16 -5.64 -39.94 -13.66
CA PHE A 16 -4.81 -39.10 -14.53
C PHE A 16 -3.31 -39.39 -14.31
N ASP A 17 -2.43 -38.71 -15.04
CA ASP A 17 -0.98 -38.91 -14.95
C ASP A 17 -0.38 -38.26 -13.71
N VAL A 18 -0.53 -38.92 -12.57
CA VAL A 18 -0.01 -38.45 -11.27
C VAL A 18 1.51 -38.35 -11.27
N THR A 19 2.22 -39.24 -12.01
CA THR A 19 3.68 -39.19 -12.07
C THR A 19 4.15 -37.90 -12.74
N LYS A 20 3.54 -37.51 -13.84
CA LYS A 20 3.85 -36.24 -14.51
C LYS A 20 3.42 -35.02 -13.69
N ALA A 21 2.27 -35.09 -13.00
CA ALA A 21 1.80 -34.06 -12.09
C ALA A 21 2.79 -33.82 -10.94
N GLU A 22 3.32 -34.89 -10.35
CA GLU A 22 4.30 -34.82 -9.24
C GLU A 22 5.63 -34.20 -9.68
N GLU A 23 6.12 -34.55 -10.91
CA GLU A 23 7.30 -33.94 -11.51
C GLU A 23 7.11 -32.43 -11.69
N ILE A 24 5.97 -32.01 -12.25
CA ILE A 24 5.66 -30.58 -12.46
C ILE A 24 5.52 -29.87 -11.13
N TYR A 25 4.83 -30.45 -10.16
CA TYR A 25 4.67 -29.85 -8.83
C TYR A 25 6.02 -29.55 -8.17
N LYS A 26 6.94 -30.51 -8.16
CA LYS A 26 8.30 -30.30 -7.62
C LYS A 26 9.03 -29.15 -8.31
N ALA A 27 8.93 -29.06 -9.63
CA ALA A 27 9.51 -27.95 -10.38
C ALA A 27 8.89 -26.60 -10.00
N GLN A 28 7.55 -26.51 -9.86
CA GLN A 28 6.89 -25.27 -9.46
C GLN A 28 7.25 -24.85 -8.02
N ILE A 29 7.33 -25.81 -7.08
CA ILE A 29 7.78 -25.51 -5.70
C ILE A 29 9.21 -24.96 -5.72
N SER A 30 10.13 -25.54 -6.49
CA SER A 30 11.50 -25.02 -6.63
C SER A 30 11.54 -23.58 -7.14
N GLU A 31 10.64 -23.19 -8.02
CA GLU A 31 10.54 -21.81 -8.51
C GLU A 31 9.88 -20.88 -7.46
N LEU A 32 8.86 -21.34 -6.74
CA LEU A 32 8.22 -20.58 -5.66
C LEU A 32 9.21 -20.22 -4.54
N LEU A 33 10.10 -21.13 -4.17
CA LEU A 33 11.12 -20.89 -3.13
C LEU A 33 12.10 -19.76 -3.48
N LYS A 34 12.14 -19.30 -4.72
CA LYS A 34 12.96 -18.15 -5.15
C LYS A 34 12.33 -16.79 -4.78
N PHE A 35 11.05 -16.75 -4.40
CA PHE A 35 10.41 -15.53 -3.94
C PHE A 35 10.88 -15.18 -2.53
N LYS A 36 11.49 -14.00 -2.38
CA LYS A 36 12.06 -13.54 -1.10
C LYS A 36 10.99 -13.01 -0.13
N GLY A 37 11.27 -13.12 1.17
CA GLY A 37 10.39 -12.60 2.23
C GLY A 37 9.08 -13.39 2.34
N ILE A 38 9.11 -14.69 2.05
CA ILE A 38 7.97 -15.60 2.19
C ILE A 38 8.44 -16.90 2.84
N LYS A 39 7.75 -17.27 3.91
CA LYS A 39 7.84 -18.59 4.53
C LYS A 39 6.84 -19.52 3.83
N TRP A 40 7.34 -20.42 3.00
CA TRP A 40 6.53 -21.37 2.27
C TRP A 40 6.23 -22.63 3.09
N ILE A 41 4.95 -22.96 3.25
CA ILE A 41 4.49 -24.18 3.88
C ILE A 41 3.83 -25.04 2.81
N SER A 42 4.49 -26.10 2.38
CA SER A 42 4.00 -26.94 1.28
C SER A 42 3.80 -28.40 1.68
N SER A 43 2.94 -29.10 0.96
CA SER A 43 2.92 -30.56 0.98
C SER A 43 4.21 -31.10 0.34
N ARG A 44 4.72 -32.22 0.85
CA ARG A 44 5.89 -32.86 0.24
C ARG A 44 5.57 -33.54 -1.10
N ARG A 45 4.31 -33.93 -1.28
CA ARG A 45 3.76 -34.61 -2.45
C ARG A 45 2.40 -34.04 -2.80
N THR A 46 1.92 -34.36 -3.98
CA THR A 46 0.51 -34.09 -4.38
C THR A 46 -0.46 -34.87 -3.49
N ILE A 47 -1.68 -34.36 -3.35
CA ILE A 47 -2.71 -34.88 -2.44
C ILE A 47 -3.93 -35.34 -3.24
N GLU A 48 -4.37 -36.56 -2.99
CA GLU A 48 -5.57 -37.16 -3.60
C GLU A 48 -6.72 -37.35 -2.59
N TYR A 49 -6.40 -37.61 -1.32
CA TYR A 49 -7.39 -38.00 -0.31
C TYR A 49 -7.49 -36.96 0.80
N VAL A 50 -8.73 -36.76 1.28
CA VAL A 50 -9.01 -35.83 2.39
C VAL A 50 -8.22 -36.15 3.66
N THR A 51 -8.05 -37.44 3.97
CA THR A 51 -7.28 -37.91 5.13
C THR A 51 -5.81 -37.49 5.10
N THR A 52 -5.20 -37.47 3.90
CA THR A 52 -3.82 -36.98 3.73
C THR A 52 -3.74 -35.46 3.88
N LEU A 53 -4.80 -34.74 3.52
CA LEU A 53 -4.88 -33.29 3.65
C LEU A 53 -4.92 -32.82 5.11
N ASP A 54 -5.47 -33.62 6.04
CA ASP A 54 -5.58 -33.25 7.46
C ASP A 54 -4.22 -32.90 8.12
N THR A 55 -3.17 -33.63 7.77
CA THR A 55 -1.82 -33.35 8.27
C THR A 55 -1.32 -31.98 7.79
N LEU A 56 -1.57 -31.64 6.53
CA LEU A 56 -1.17 -30.35 5.97
C LEU A 56 -2.00 -29.20 6.54
N ILE A 57 -3.30 -29.39 6.72
CA ILE A 57 -4.20 -28.42 7.36
C ILE A 57 -3.72 -28.11 8.79
N SER A 58 -3.35 -29.13 9.56
CA SER A 58 -2.80 -28.96 10.90
C SER A 58 -1.51 -28.11 10.88
N LYS A 59 -0.64 -28.35 9.88
CA LYS A 59 0.58 -27.56 9.69
C LYS A 59 0.25 -26.12 9.28
N PHE A 60 -0.66 -25.89 8.34
CA PHE A 60 -1.10 -24.56 7.94
C PHE A 60 -1.66 -23.75 9.12
N ARG A 61 -2.48 -24.40 9.97
CA ARG A 61 -3.05 -23.79 11.17
C ARG A 61 -1.97 -23.40 12.18
N LYS A 62 -1.02 -24.34 12.46
CA LYS A 62 0.11 -24.09 13.37
C LYS A 62 0.98 -22.91 12.90
N GLU A 63 1.24 -22.83 11.62
CA GLU A 63 2.10 -21.80 11.01
C GLU A 63 1.33 -20.51 10.68
N LYS A 64 0.01 -20.48 10.92
CA LYS A 64 -0.86 -19.31 10.70
C LYS A 64 -0.73 -18.76 9.27
N VAL A 65 -0.94 -19.60 8.25
CA VAL A 65 -0.83 -19.18 6.85
C VAL A 65 -1.78 -18.02 6.53
N GLU A 66 -1.29 -17.05 5.78
CA GLU A 66 -1.97 -15.79 5.44
C GLU A 66 -2.57 -15.80 4.02
N GLY A 67 -2.27 -16.84 3.26
CA GLY A 67 -2.81 -17.13 1.94
C GLY A 67 -2.48 -18.54 1.52
N ILE A 68 -3.27 -19.13 0.62
CA ILE A 68 -3.07 -20.51 0.17
C ILE A 68 -3.08 -20.58 -1.36
N ILE A 69 -2.02 -21.15 -1.93
CA ILE A 69 -1.96 -21.49 -3.36
C ILE A 69 -2.39 -22.94 -3.53
N ILE A 70 -3.39 -23.17 -4.37
CA ILE A 70 -3.93 -24.49 -4.69
C ILE A 70 -3.61 -24.82 -6.14
N ILE A 71 -2.69 -25.76 -6.34
CA ILE A 71 -2.30 -26.20 -7.65
C ILE A 71 -3.20 -27.37 -8.06
N SER A 72 -4.03 -27.17 -9.07
CA SER A 72 -4.74 -28.24 -9.73
C SER A 72 -3.74 -29.00 -10.61
N ALA A 73 -3.02 -29.98 -10.02
CA ALA A 73 -1.97 -30.69 -10.74
C ALA A 73 -2.54 -31.72 -11.74
N THR A 74 -3.70 -32.30 -11.42
CA THR A 74 -4.59 -32.97 -12.38
C THR A 74 -6.03 -32.57 -12.10
N PHE A 75 -7.01 -33.02 -12.91
CA PHE A 75 -8.40 -33.05 -12.47
C PHE A 75 -8.48 -33.79 -11.13
N HIS A 76 -9.26 -33.30 -10.21
CA HIS A 76 -9.46 -33.84 -8.86
C HIS A 76 -10.88 -33.59 -8.37
N LEU A 77 -11.21 -34.06 -7.18
CA LEU A 77 -12.57 -33.96 -6.65
C LEU A 77 -12.71 -32.79 -5.67
N GLY A 78 -13.85 -32.13 -5.71
CA GLY A 78 -14.12 -30.88 -4.97
C GLY A 78 -14.13 -30.98 -3.44
N GLN A 79 -14.22 -32.18 -2.84
CA GLN A 79 -14.14 -32.32 -1.38
C GLN A 79 -12.82 -31.82 -0.80
N LEU A 80 -11.72 -31.79 -1.59
CA LEU A 80 -10.42 -31.30 -1.12
C LEU A 80 -10.46 -29.80 -0.87
N ILE A 81 -10.93 -29.01 -1.83
CA ILE A 81 -11.06 -27.55 -1.64
C ILE A 81 -12.08 -27.21 -0.57
N MET A 82 -13.21 -27.94 -0.52
CA MET A 82 -14.24 -27.74 0.49
C MET A 82 -13.73 -28.01 1.92
N LYS A 83 -12.78 -28.91 2.06
CA LYS A 83 -12.11 -29.16 3.35
C LYS A 83 -11.24 -27.97 3.76
N ILE A 84 -10.51 -27.36 2.83
CA ILE A 84 -9.66 -26.19 3.13
C ILE A 84 -10.50 -25.01 3.61
N ILE A 85 -11.58 -24.65 2.93
CA ILE A 85 -12.39 -23.48 3.30
C ILE A 85 -13.17 -23.61 4.61
N ARG A 86 -13.33 -24.82 5.12
CA ARG A 86 -13.87 -25.00 6.48
C ARG A 86 -12.93 -24.51 7.57
N ASP A 87 -11.62 -24.61 7.30
CA ASP A 87 -10.56 -24.32 8.27
C ASP A 87 -9.91 -22.95 8.06
N PHE A 88 -10.01 -22.39 6.83
CA PHE A 88 -9.29 -21.17 6.46
C PHE A 88 -10.19 -20.20 5.70
N GLN A 89 -10.20 -18.95 6.18
CA GLN A 89 -10.85 -17.79 5.53
C GLN A 89 -9.77 -16.80 5.05
N VAL A 90 -8.74 -17.32 4.36
CA VAL A 90 -7.62 -16.52 3.84
C VAL A 90 -7.67 -16.46 2.32
N PRO A 91 -7.11 -15.44 1.66
CA PRO A 91 -7.09 -15.37 0.20
C PRO A 91 -6.50 -16.63 -0.43
N MET A 92 -7.14 -17.14 -1.48
CA MET A 92 -6.71 -18.33 -2.20
C MET A 92 -6.36 -18.02 -3.64
N LEU A 93 -5.30 -18.65 -4.15
CA LEU A 93 -4.94 -18.61 -5.57
C LEU A 93 -5.06 -20.00 -6.15
N ILE A 94 -6.01 -20.18 -7.06
CA ILE A 94 -6.24 -21.41 -7.77
C ILE A 94 -5.36 -21.42 -9.01
N TRP A 95 -4.50 -22.40 -9.11
CA TRP A 95 -3.47 -22.46 -10.16
C TRP A 95 -3.62 -23.70 -11.03
N ALA A 96 -3.93 -23.51 -12.32
CA ALA A 96 -3.96 -24.58 -13.30
C ALA A 96 -2.66 -24.66 -14.11
N ILE A 97 -2.26 -25.90 -14.41
CA ILE A 97 -1.04 -26.23 -15.13
C ILE A 97 -1.39 -26.61 -16.59
N PRO A 98 -0.65 -26.10 -17.59
CA PRO A 98 -0.82 -26.51 -18.96
C PRO A 98 -0.58 -28.00 -19.18
N GLU A 99 -1.34 -28.63 -20.10
CA GLU A 99 -1.12 -30.01 -20.53
C GLU A 99 0.30 -30.20 -21.05
N PRO A 100 0.89 -31.40 -20.87
CA PRO A 100 2.05 -31.82 -21.65
C PRO A 100 1.68 -31.91 -23.15
N PRO A 101 2.66 -31.92 -24.05
CA PRO A 101 2.40 -32.09 -25.49
C PRO A 101 1.50 -33.32 -25.78
N TYR A 102 0.51 -33.11 -26.65
CA TYR A 102 -0.39 -34.17 -27.06
C TYR A 102 0.36 -35.22 -27.94
N ASN A 103 0.00 -36.47 -27.74
CA ASN A 103 0.61 -37.61 -28.43
C ASN A 103 -0.43 -38.57 -29.09
N GLY A 104 -1.67 -38.09 -29.26
CA GLY A 104 -2.78 -38.88 -29.78
C GLY A 104 -3.53 -39.73 -28.75
N GLY A 105 -3.01 -39.76 -27.48
CA GLY A 105 -3.67 -40.47 -26.38
C GLY A 105 -4.70 -39.59 -25.64
N ARG A 106 -5.18 -40.10 -24.50
CA ARG A 106 -6.07 -39.38 -23.60
C ARG A 106 -5.37 -38.15 -23.04
N ILE A 107 -6.16 -37.10 -22.72
CA ILE A 107 -5.71 -35.93 -21.92
C ILE A 107 -5.02 -36.42 -20.64
N ARG A 108 -3.84 -35.89 -20.32
CA ARG A 108 -2.98 -36.46 -19.26
C ARG A 108 -3.25 -35.87 -17.88
N LEU A 109 -3.41 -34.56 -17.80
CA LEU A 109 -3.60 -33.86 -16.52
C LEU A 109 -5.05 -33.41 -16.31
N ASN A 110 -5.66 -32.79 -17.31
CA ASN A 110 -6.96 -32.14 -17.23
C ASN A 110 -7.04 -31.14 -16.07
N SER A 111 -5.93 -30.48 -15.80
CA SER A 111 -5.72 -29.54 -14.70
C SER A 111 -6.68 -28.35 -14.73
N LEU A 112 -6.92 -27.80 -15.92
CA LEU A 112 -7.81 -26.65 -16.09
C LEU A 112 -9.23 -26.93 -15.62
N VAL A 113 -9.75 -28.11 -15.90
CA VAL A 113 -11.09 -28.54 -15.46
C VAL A 113 -11.12 -28.75 -13.93
N GLY A 114 -10.05 -29.26 -13.33
CA GLY A 114 -9.93 -29.35 -11.87
C GLY A 114 -9.96 -27.97 -11.20
N ALA A 115 -9.21 -27.01 -11.73
CA ALA A 115 -9.22 -25.63 -11.25
C ALA A 115 -10.59 -24.96 -11.44
N GLN A 116 -11.26 -25.18 -12.57
CA GLN A 116 -12.61 -24.66 -12.80
C GLN A 116 -13.62 -25.23 -11.80
N LEU A 117 -13.50 -26.52 -11.47
CA LEU A 117 -14.31 -27.16 -10.45
C LEU A 117 -14.08 -26.52 -9.07
N ASP A 118 -12.83 -26.25 -8.69
CA ASP A 118 -12.52 -25.57 -7.44
C ASP A 118 -13.11 -24.16 -7.40
N CYS A 119 -12.86 -23.35 -8.42
CA CYS A 119 -13.43 -22.00 -8.52
C CYS A 119 -14.97 -22.00 -8.43
N SER A 120 -15.63 -22.95 -9.13
CA SER A 120 -17.08 -23.10 -9.10
C SER A 120 -17.60 -23.49 -7.69
N ASN A 121 -16.91 -24.41 -7.02
CA ASN A 121 -17.25 -24.83 -5.66
C ASN A 121 -17.08 -23.69 -4.65
N LEU A 122 -15.96 -22.97 -4.72
CA LEU A 122 -15.71 -21.78 -3.90
C LEU A 122 -16.82 -20.75 -4.10
N TYR A 123 -17.07 -20.36 -5.35
CA TYR A 123 -18.08 -19.35 -5.66
C TYR A 123 -19.49 -19.72 -5.18
N LYS A 124 -19.93 -20.96 -5.46
CA LYS A 124 -21.24 -21.47 -5.07
C LYS A 124 -21.40 -21.67 -3.56
N SER A 125 -20.29 -21.90 -2.83
CA SER A 125 -20.31 -21.96 -1.37
C SER A 125 -20.30 -20.59 -0.69
N GLY A 126 -20.27 -19.50 -1.45
CA GLY A 126 -20.21 -18.13 -0.94
C GLY A 126 -18.78 -17.62 -0.65
N TYR A 127 -17.76 -18.45 -0.86
CA TYR A 127 -16.38 -18.03 -0.71
C TYR A 127 -15.92 -17.19 -1.91
N LYS A 128 -15.67 -15.90 -1.72
CA LYS A 128 -15.37 -14.95 -2.81
C LYS A 128 -13.89 -14.54 -2.87
N ASN A 129 -13.14 -14.83 -1.81
CA ASN A 129 -11.75 -14.38 -1.68
C ASN A 129 -10.77 -15.35 -2.36
N PHE A 130 -10.95 -15.56 -3.66
CA PHE A 130 -10.05 -16.36 -4.48
C PHE A 130 -9.79 -15.71 -5.83
N ASP A 131 -8.67 -16.08 -6.43
CA ASP A 131 -8.28 -15.71 -7.78
C ASP A 131 -7.76 -16.93 -8.55
N PHE A 132 -7.53 -16.77 -9.84
CA PHE A 132 -7.14 -17.84 -10.73
C PHE A 132 -5.92 -17.48 -11.58
N VAL A 133 -5.02 -18.45 -11.77
CA VAL A 133 -3.86 -18.30 -12.67
C VAL A 133 -3.63 -19.57 -13.49
N TYR A 134 -3.19 -19.39 -14.73
CA TYR A 134 -2.91 -20.47 -15.65
C TYR A 134 -1.52 -20.37 -16.26
N GLY A 135 -0.71 -21.39 -16.08
CA GLY A 135 0.64 -21.45 -16.66
C GLY A 135 1.64 -22.17 -15.79
N LYS A 136 2.91 -22.03 -16.12
CA LYS A 136 4.06 -22.50 -15.33
C LYS A 136 4.96 -21.32 -14.98
N LEU A 137 5.59 -21.33 -13.82
CA LEU A 137 6.70 -20.44 -13.57
C LEU A 137 7.84 -20.73 -14.56
N PRO A 138 8.54 -19.68 -15.07
CA PRO A 138 8.44 -18.28 -14.63
C PRO A 138 7.37 -17.44 -15.36
N LYS A 139 6.59 -17.98 -16.31
CA LYS A 139 5.66 -17.19 -17.14
C LYS A 139 4.60 -16.43 -16.33
N ILE A 140 4.07 -17.06 -15.28
CA ILE A 140 3.05 -16.47 -14.40
C ILE A 140 3.63 -15.69 -13.20
N ARG A 141 4.91 -15.33 -13.26
CA ARG A 141 5.58 -14.64 -12.15
C ARG A 141 4.89 -13.33 -11.79
N LYS A 142 4.51 -12.54 -12.79
CA LYS A 142 3.83 -11.26 -12.58
C LYS A 142 2.51 -11.40 -11.81
N GLU A 143 1.69 -12.37 -12.19
CA GLU A 143 0.40 -12.65 -11.56
C GLU A 143 0.59 -13.06 -10.09
N LEU A 144 1.61 -13.87 -9.81
CA LEU A 144 1.97 -14.23 -8.43
C LEU A 144 2.49 -13.02 -7.64
N GLU A 145 3.32 -12.17 -8.25
CA GLU A 145 3.84 -10.96 -7.60
C GLU A 145 2.73 -9.97 -7.23
N LYS A 146 1.71 -9.80 -8.08
CA LYS A 146 0.52 -8.99 -7.78
C LYS A 146 -0.24 -9.55 -6.58
N TRP A 147 -0.55 -10.84 -6.61
CA TRP A 147 -1.28 -11.51 -5.54
C TRP A 147 -0.53 -11.44 -4.21
N ILE A 148 0.77 -11.71 -4.21
CA ILE A 148 1.66 -11.59 -3.05
C ILE A 148 1.73 -10.13 -2.57
N GLY A 149 1.80 -9.16 -3.48
CA GLY A 149 1.79 -7.74 -3.17
C GLY A 149 0.52 -7.34 -2.42
N ALA A 150 -0.65 -7.75 -2.91
CA ALA A 150 -1.93 -7.51 -2.24
C ALA A 150 -1.97 -8.15 -0.83
N LEU A 151 -1.46 -9.36 -0.65
CA LEU A 151 -1.34 -10.00 0.67
C LEU A 151 -0.44 -9.22 1.63
N ARG A 152 0.67 -8.65 1.14
CA ARG A 152 1.54 -7.80 1.95
C ARG A 152 0.82 -6.55 2.46
N ILE A 153 -0.03 -5.94 1.63
CA ILE A 153 -0.85 -4.81 2.03
C ILE A 153 -1.85 -5.25 3.11
N LEU A 154 -2.62 -6.31 2.88
CA LEU A 154 -3.56 -6.84 3.88
C LEU A 154 -2.89 -7.14 5.21
N LYS A 155 -1.71 -7.76 5.17
CA LYS A 155 -0.92 -8.02 6.38
C LYS A 155 -0.48 -6.75 7.10
N SER A 156 -0.10 -5.71 6.36
CA SER A 156 0.38 -4.45 6.93
C SER A 156 -0.68 -3.67 7.69
N TRP A 157 -1.94 -3.87 7.35
CA TRP A 157 -3.08 -3.26 8.04
C TRP A 157 -3.54 -4.06 9.27
N LYS A 158 -3.43 -5.38 9.19
CA LYS A 158 -3.88 -6.25 10.28
C LYS A 158 -3.17 -5.88 11.58
N ASP A 159 -3.96 -5.58 12.60
CA ASP A 159 -3.49 -5.21 13.95
C ASP A 159 -2.59 -3.93 13.96
N ALA A 160 -2.68 -3.10 12.91
CA ALA A 160 -1.96 -1.84 12.84
C ALA A 160 -2.66 -0.75 13.66
N ARG A 161 -1.87 0.27 14.06
CA ARG A 161 -2.36 1.44 14.80
C ARG A 161 -1.95 2.70 14.07
N ILE A 162 -2.90 3.63 13.93
CA ILE A 162 -2.65 4.97 13.37
C ILE A 162 -2.86 6.01 14.46
N GLY A 163 -1.85 6.85 14.70
CA GLY A 163 -1.98 8.00 15.57
C GLY A 163 -2.66 9.15 14.84
N LEU A 164 -3.84 9.59 15.32
CA LEU A 164 -4.54 10.77 14.81
C LEU A 164 -4.25 11.96 15.73
N LEU A 165 -3.28 12.80 15.31
CA LEU A 165 -2.76 13.90 16.11
C LEU A 165 -3.67 15.14 15.95
N GLY A 166 -4.50 15.41 16.95
CA GLY A 166 -5.40 16.54 17.01
C GLY A 166 -6.74 16.38 16.27
N GLY A 167 -7.00 15.21 15.67
CA GLY A 167 -8.18 15.00 14.83
C GLY A 167 -7.96 15.45 13.38
N HIS A 168 -9.03 15.70 12.62
CA HIS A 168 -8.96 16.27 11.28
C HIS A 168 -9.09 17.81 11.30
N ALA A 169 -8.70 18.48 10.21
CA ALA A 169 -8.80 19.94 10.09
C ALA A 169 -10.28 20.37 10.02
N GLN A 170 -10.60 21.49 10.64
CA GLN A 170 -11.96 21.99 10.70
C GLN A 170 -12.54 22.26 9.31
N GLY A 171 -13.71 21.72 9.03
CA GLY A 171 -14.41 21.88 7.75
C GLY A 171 -14.02 20.86 6.68
N PHE A 172 -13.04 20.03 6.93
CA PHE A 172 -12.61 18.96 6.00
C PHE A 172 -13.38 17.67 6.25
N PHE A 173 -14.68 17.73 6.13
CA PHE A 173 -15.57 16.58 6.36
C PHE A 173 -15.32 15.41 5.40
N ASN A 174 -14.71 15.68 4.25
CA ASN A 174 -14.42 14.70 3.21
C ASN A 174 -13.14 13.88 3.46
N VAL A 175 -12.43 14.16 4.54
CA VAL A 175 -11.29 13.33 5.04
C VAL A 175 -11.55 12.81 6.46
N ASP A 176 -12.73 13.10 7.00
CA ASP A 176 -13.19 12.51 8.25
C ASP A 176 -13.57 11.04 8.05
N VAL A 177 -13.34 10.22 9.04
CA VAL A 177 -13.50 8.77 8.91
C VAL A 177 -14.49 8.20 9.92
N TYR A 178 -15.12 7.13 9.52
CA TYR A 178 -15.93 6.32 10.41
C TYR A 178 -15.06 5.20 11.00
N GLU A 179 -14.56 5.40 12.23
CA GLU A 179 -13.56 4.51 12.85
C GLU A 179 -13.98 3.05 12.90
N LEU A 180 -15.26 2.77 13.15
CA LEU A 180 -15.75 1.38 13.19
C LEU A 180 -15.69 0.70 11.83
N GLU A 181 -15.85 1.44 10.73
CA GLU A 181 -15.67 0.90 9.38
C GLU A 181 -14.18 0.68 9.07
N ILE A 182 -13.29 1.55 9.55
CA ILE A 182 -11.84 1.35 9.47
C ILE A 182 -11.42 0.09 10.22
N LEU A 183 -11.86 -0.07 11.46
CA LEU A 183 -11.54 -1.24 12.27
C LEU A 183 -12.07 -2.53 11.64
N LYS A 184 -13.32 -2.53 11.18
CA LYS A 184 -13.98 -3.67 10.54
C LYS A 184 -13.29 -4.06 9.23
N GLU A 185 -12.99 -3.07 8.38
CA GLU A 185 -12.46 -3.32 7.03
C GLU A 185 -10.98 -3.67 7.03
N PHE A 186 -10.18 -2.99 7.84
CA PHE A 186 -8.70 -3.10 7.81
C PHE A 186 -8.13 -3.78 9.05
N GLY A 187 -8.86 -3.85 10.16
CA GLY A 187 -8.31 -4.26 11.46
C GLY A 187 -7.40 -3.22 12.09
N VAL A 188 -7.50 -1.95 11.65
CA VAL A 188 -6.66 -0.83 12.10
C VAL A 188 -7.34 -0.10 13.24
N GLU A 189 -6.60 0.13 14.32
CA GLU A 189 -7.03 1.00 15.43
C GLU A 189 -6.58 2.43 15.19
N ILE A 190 -7.47 3.39 15.47
CA ILE A 190 -7.16 4.82 15.46
C ILE A 190 -7.02 5.29 16.91
N GLU A 191 -5.88 5.88 17.25
CA GLU A 191 -5.65 6.48 18.55
C GLU A 191 -5.57 7.99 18.43
N TYR A 192 -6.50 8.69 19.12
CA TYR A 192 -6.47 10.13 19.20
C TYR A 192 -5.36 10.61 20.14
N VAL A 193 -4.47 11.45 19.61
CA VAL A 193 -3.41 12.09 20.38
C VAL A 193 -3.74 13.59 20.51
N PRO A 194 -3.95 14.09 21.71
CA PRO A 194 -4.25 15.51 21.88
C PRO A 194 -3.02 16.37 21.57
N LEU A 195 -3.23 17.53 20.94
CA LEU A 195 -2.14 18.41 20.48
C LEU A 195 -1.21 18.89 21.59
N TYR A 196 -1.65 18.97 22.83
CA TYR A 196 -0.77 19.34 23.95
C TYR A 196 0.36 18.32 24.16
N GLU A 197 0.16 17.05 23.81
CA GLU A 197 1.23 16.04 23.83
C GLU A 197 2.23 16.25 22.68
N VAL A 198 1.74 16.71 21.54
CA VAL A 198 2.57 17.01 20.36
C VAL A 198 3.41 18.26 20.55
N PHE A 199 2.91 19.24 21.33
CA PHE A 199 3.58 20.53 21.57
C PHE A 199 4.60 20.50 22.70
N LYS A 200 4.85 19.35 23.32
CA LYS A 200 5.90 19.22 24.34
C LYS A 200 7.29 19.55 23.77
N MET A 201 8.13 20.12 24.61
CA MET A 201 9.53 20.34 24.25
C MET A 201 10.37 19.11 24.61
N ASN A 202 11.17 18.66 23.66
CA ASN A 202 12.19 17.65 23.85
C ASN A 202 13.46 18.26 24.48
N ASP A 203 14.44 17.41 24.79
CA ASP A 203 15.72 17.85 25.32
C ASP A 203 16.43 18.78 24.33
N ILE A 204 16.97 19.90 24.85
CA ILE A 204 17.65 20.94 24.05
C ILE A 204 18.87 20.36 23.33
N ALA A 205 19.63 19.46 23.98
CA ALA A 205 20.79 18.84 23.39
C ALA A 205 20.45 17.94 22.20
N GLU A 206 19.32 17.22 22.25
CA GLU A 206 18.82 16.44 21.11
C GLU A 206 18.41 17.33 19.94
N ILE A 207 17.75 18.46 20.23
CA ILE A 207 17.36 19.45 19.22
C ILE A 207 18.59 20.04 18.55
N GLU A 208 19.63 20.43 19.29
CA GLU A 208 20.86 21.01 18.74
C GLU A 208 21.66 20.02 17.89
N ASN A 209 21.70 18.75 18.27
CA ASN A 209 22.31 17.69 17.47
C ASN A 209 21.61 17.50 16.13
N GLU A 210 20.29 17.58 16.08
CA GLU A 210 19.51 17.34 14.86
C GLU A 210 19.43 18.57 13.93
N ILE A 211 19.56 19.80 14.49
CA ILE A 211 19.50 21.07 13.73
C ILE A 211 20.53 21.12 12.60
N ASN A 212 21.76 20.66 12.84
CA ASN A 212 22.82 20.67 11.83
C ASN A 212 22.50 19.74 10.65
N LYS A 213 21.77 18.66 10.88
CA LYS A 213 21.33 17.74 9.82
C LYS A 213 20.28 18.39 8.93
N ILE A 214 19.26 19.02 9.51
CA ILE A 214 18.22 19.69 8.73
C ILE A 214 18.79 20.87 7.93
N LYS A 215 19.74 21.62 8.51
CA LYS A 215 20.49 22.69 7.83
C LYS A 215 21.34 22.17 6.66
N SER A 216 21.79 20.94 6.69
CA SER A 216 22.54 20.33 5.58
C SER A 216 21.64 19.86 4.42
N ILE A 217 20.34 19.70 4.65
CA ILE A 217 19.37 19.22 3.66
C ILE A 217 18.68 20.38 2.95
N TYR A 218 18.32 21.44 3.68
CA TYR A 218 17.54 22.56 3.17
C TYR A 218 18.29 23.87 3.27
N SER A 219 18.14 24.73 2.24
CA SER A 219 18.46 26.15 2.35
C SER A 219 17.28 26.91 2.95
N TYR A 220 17.52 28.04 3.56
CA TYR A 220 16.49 28.91 4.12
C TYR A 220 16.89 30.38 4.11
N GLY A 221 15.89 31.26 3.94
CA GLY A 221 16.07 32.69 3.93
C GLY A 221 16.14 33.30 5.33
N LYS A 222 16.35 34.61 5.36
CA LYS A 222 16.41 35.40 6.63
C LYS A 222 15.10 35.40 7.41
N ASP A 223 13.99 35.06 6.76
CA ASP A 223 12.66 35.01 7.38
C ASP A 223 12.48 33.80 8.33
N LEU A 224 13.36 32.82 8.24
CA LEU A 224 13.37 31.65 9.12
C LEU A 224 14.47 31.83 10.18
N ASP A 225 14.06 32.21 11.37
CA ASP A 225 14.94 32.33 12.52
C ASP A 225 15.28 30.97 13.14
N GLU A 226 16.26 30.96 14.04
CA GLU A 226 16.72 29.74 14.69
C GLU A 226 15.68 29.15 15.67
N GLU A 227 14.84 29.98 16.25
CA GLU A 227 13.76 29.52 17.14
C GLU A 227 12.75 28.67 16.38
N ARG A 228 12.31 29.13 15.22
CA ARG A 228 11.40 28.35 14.35
C ARG A 228 12.05 27.05 13.86
N LEU A 229 13.35 27.10 13.53
CA LEU A 229 14.06 25.89 13.12
C LEU A 229 14.15 24.87 14.28
N LYS A 230 14.40 25.32 15.51
CA LYS A 230 14.34 24.48 16.71
C LYS A 230 12.95 23.85 16.89
N LYS A 231 11.88 24.59 16.63
CA LYS A 231 10.50 24.07 16.67
C LYS A 231 10.25 22.99 15.59
N VAL A 232 10.81 23.14 14.38
CA VAL A 232 10.73 22.10 13.32
C VAL A 232 11.37 20.80 13.80
N VAL A 233 12.58 20.90 14.34
CA VAL A 233 13.32 19.73 14.87
C VAL A 233 12.59 19.11 16.06
N ASN A 234 12.06 19.95 16.97
CA ASN A 234 11.30 19.47 18.12
C ASN A 234 10.07 18.63 17.69
N LEU A 235 9.31 19.08 16.70
CA LEU A 235 8.18 18.30 16.17
C LEU A 235 8.65 16.99 15.54
N TYR A 236 9.74 17.01 14.80
CA TYR A 236 10.32 15.78 14.24
C TYR A 236 10.66 14.78 15.34
N LEU A 237 11.33 15.20 16.41
CA LEU A 237 11.66 14.33 17.54
C LEU A 237 10.40 13.80 18.24
N THR A 238 9.40 14.65 18.43
CA THR A 238 8.11 14.26 19.00
C THR A 238 7.38 13.23 18.14
N PHE A 239 7.35 13.41 16.81
CA PHE A 239 6.76 12.41 15.90
C PHE A 239 7.49 11.06 15.99
N LYS A 240 8.81 11.12 16.07
CA LYS A 240 9.66 9.92 16.22
C LYS A 240 9.43 9.20 17.55
N GLU A 241 9.31 9.95 18.64
CA GLU A 241 8.98 9.40 19.96
C GLU A 241 7.60 8.75 19.96
N LEU A 242 6.56 9.48 19.53
CA LEU A 242 5.17 8.97 19.48
C LEU A 242 5.09 7.71 18.60
N TYR A 243 5.70 7.75 17.42
CA TYR A 243 5.71 6.60 16.52
C TYR A 243 6.30 5.35 17.19
N LYS A 244 7.43 5.50 17.87
CA LYS A 244 8.12 4.38 18.53
C LYS A 244 7.41 3.91 19.79
N THR A 245 7.10 4.83 20.71
CA THR A 245 6.58 4.48 22.05
C THR A 245 5.15 3.95 21.97
N ARG A 246 4.35 4.45 21.02
CA ARG A 246 2.96 4.03 20.80
C ARG A 246 2.82 2.91 19.77
N ASN A 247 3.94 2.49 19.15
CA ASN A 247 3.98 1.44 18.10
C ASN A 247 3.02 1.74 16.94
N TYR A 248 3.01 2.98 16.44
CA TYR A 248 2.20 3.36 15.30
C TYR A 248 2.76 2.76 13.99
N SER A 249 1.87 2.42 13.08
CA SER A 249 2.21 2.02 11.70
C SER A 249 2.23 3.21 10.76
N ALA A 250 1.43 4.24 11.08
CA ALA A 250 1.35 5.52 10.41
C ALA A 250 0.80 6.59 11.37
N MET A 251 0.84 7.85 10.95
CA MET A 251 0.18 8.95 11.65
C MET A 251 -0.63 9.79 10.66
N ALA A 252 -1.63 10.52 11.19
CA ALA A 252 -2.33 11.57 10.48
C ALA A 252 -2.41 12.79 11.40
N ILE A 253 -2.18 14.00 10.86
CA ILE A 253 -1.98 15.18 11.70
C ILE A 253 -2.87 16.33 11.28
N ARG A 254 -3.60 16.91 12.23
CA ARG A 254 -4.32 18.18 12.07
C ARG A 254 -3.30 19.34 12.04
N CYS A 255 -2.85 19.71 10.83
CA CYS A 255 -1.73 20.63 10.66
C CYS A 255 -2.07 22.11 10.92
N TRP A 256 -3.34 22.48 11.01
CA TRP A 256 -3.81 23.85 11.28
C TRP A 256 -5.20 23.86 11.95
N PRO A 257 -5.66 24.96 12.62
CA PRO A 257 -4.90 26.20 12.80
C PRO A 257 -3.98 26.20 14.04
N GLU A 258 -4.11 25.21 14.94
CA GLU A 258 -3.52 25.23 16.28
C GLU A 258 -1.98 25.22 16.26
N PHE A 259 -1.38 24.55 15.28
CA PHE A 259 0.08 24.55 15.13
C PHE A 259 0.63 25.98 14.93
N ALA A 260 0.02 26.76 14.04
CA ALA A 260 0.45 28.13 13.80
C ALA A 260 0.10 29.07 14.97
N ILE A 261 -1.04 28.87 15.62
CA ILE A 261 -1.54 29.76 16.70
C ILE A 261 -0.87 29.44 18.03
N ASN A 262 -0.86 28.17 18.44
CA ASN A 262 -0.46 27.76 19.78
C ASN A 262 1.01 27.32 19.85
N TYR A 263 1.51 26.66 18.79
CA TYR A 263 2.90 26.22 18.73
C TYR A 263 3.83 27.21 18.01
N GLY A 264 3.29 28.00 17.10
CA GLY A 264 3.97 29.09 16.40
C GLY A 264 4.54 28.77 15.04
N ILE A 265 4.48 27.49 14.58
CA ILE A 265 4.83 27.08 13.21
C ILE A 265 3.84 26.03 12.68
N SER A 266 3.76 25.84 11.36
CA SER A 266 3.10 24.66 10.77
C SER A 266 4.02 23.44 10.81
N PRO A 267 3.48 22.20 10.85
CA PRO A 267 4.29 20.97 10.96
C PRO A 267 4.88 20.47 9.63
N CYS A 268 4.60 21.13 8.51
CA CYS A 268 4.87 20.64 7.16
C CYS A 268 6.35 20.25 6.94
N ALA A 269 7.30 21.13 7.34
CA ALA A 269 8.72 20.84 7.22
C ALA A 269 9.16 19.66 8.10
N SER A 270 8.58 19.53 9.30
CA SER A 270 8.86 18.39 10.20
C SER A 270 8.36 17.08 9.59
N MET A 271 7.21 17.08 8.93
CA MET A 271 6.67 15.92 8.20
C MET A 271 7.57 15.56 7.02
N SER A 272 7.98 16.55 6.21
CA SER A 272 8.91 16.37 5.08
C SER A 272 10.25 15.75 5.51
N TYR A 273 10.76 16.16 6.68
CA TYR A 273 11.99 15.65 7.24
C TYR A 273 11.86 14.25 7.87
N PHE A 274 10.67 13.93 8.40
CA PHE A 274 10.39 12.68 9.10
C PHE A 274 10.11 11.50 8.16
N MET A 275 9.35 11.69 7.08
CA MET A 275 8.89 10.61 6.20
C MET A 275 10.01 9.76 5.55
N PRO A 276 11.22 10.30 5.23
CA PRO A 276 12.31 9.47 4.72
C PRO A 276 12.78 8.35 5.66
N GLU A 277 12.42 8.39 6.95
CA GLU A 277 12.59 7.24 7.86
C GLU A 277 11.60 6.09 7.55
N ASN A 278 10.88 6.18 6.44
CA ASN A 278 9.89 5.21 5.97
C ASN A 278 8.66 5.10 6.89
N ILE A 279 8.21 6.24 7.40
CA ILE A 279 7.06 6.33 8.29
C ILE A 279 5.98 7.20 7.62
N PRO A 280 4.84 6.62 7.23
CA PRO A 280 3.74 7.39 6.67
C PRO A 280 3.19 8.39 7.67
N ILE A 281 3.07 9.65 7.24
CA ILE A 281 2.37 10.70 7.98
C ILE A 281 1.53 11.54 7.01
N ALA A 282 0.21 11.47 7.17
CA ALA A 282 -0.73 12.19 6.33
C ALA A 282 -1.05 13.57 6.92
N CYS A 283 -1.23 14.57 6.05
CA CYS A 283 -1.66 15.91 6.43
C CYS A 283 -3.17 15.96 6.71
N GLU A 284 -3.61 17.00 7.40
CA GLU A 284 -5.02 17.36 7.63
C GLU A 284 -5.86 16.32 8.39
N GLY A 285 -5.19 15.34 9.01
CA GLY A 285 -5.86 14.26 9.72
C GLY A 285 -6.39 13.16 8.81
N ASP A 286 -5.94 13.08 7.55
CA ASP A 286 -6.42 12.14 6.54
C ASP A 286 -5.99 10.68 6.83
N ILE A 287 -6.85 9.94 7.52
CA ILE A 287 -6.64 8.52 7.85
C ILE A 287 -6.64 7.64 6.59
N GLU A 288 -7.52 7.89 5.63
CA GLU A 288 -7.57 7.11 4.38
C GLU A 288 -6.32 7.34 3.53
N GLY A 289 -5.80 8.58 3.54
CA GLY A 289 -4.49 8.90 2.99
C GLY A 289 -3.37 8.13 3.68
N ALA A 290 -3.36 8.07 5.01
CA ALA A 290 -2.40 7.29 5.78
C ALA A 290 -2.48 5.79 5.47
N LEU A 291 -3.67 5.20 5.37
CA LEU A 291 -3.91 3.81 4.95
C LEU A 291 -3.37 3.54 3.54
N THR A 292 -3.58 4.49 2.61
CA THR A 292 -3.05 4.41 1.25
C THR A 292 -1.51 4.44 1.23
N MET A 293 -0.91 5.32 2.04
CA MET A 293 0.56 5.37 2.20
C MET A 293 1.12 4.08 2.83
N MET A 294 0.43 3.51 3.83
CA MET A 294 0.80 2.21 4.40
C MET A 294 0.77 1.09 3.36
N ALA A 295 -0.20 1.10 2.45
CA ALA A 295 -0.29 0.13 1.36
C ALA A 295 0.91 0.22 0.41
N PHE A 296 1.30 1.42 0.00
CA PHE A 296 2.53 1.62 -0.80
C PHE A 296 3.79 1.12 -0.08
N LYS A 297 3.94 1.46 1.20
CA LYS A 297 5.06 1.00 2.03
C LYS A 297 5.13 -0.53 2.09
N ALA A 298 3.99 -1.21 2.23
CA ALA A 298 3.91 -2.67 2.35
C ALA A 298 4.45 -3.40 1.12
N ILE A 299 4.32 -2.81 -0.06
CA ILE A 299 4.83 -3.35 -1.33
C ILE A 299 6.23 -2.85 -1.69
N GLY A 300 6.88 -2.12 -0.77
CA GLY A 300 8.26 -1.67 -0.92
C GLY A 300 8.43 -0.32 -1.60
N CYS A 301 7.36 0.42 -1.84
CA CYS A 301 7.44 1.81 -2.26
C CYS A 301 7.75 2.70 -1.04
N ASN A 302 8.97 3.20 -0.97
CA ASN A 302 9.44 4.08 0.13
C ASN A 302 9.48 5.55 -0.29
N GLU A 303 9.13 5.85 -1.51
CA GLU A 303 9.13 7.18 -2.11
C GLU A 303 7.69 7.50 -2.51
N MET A 304 7.00 8.23 -1.66
CA MET A 304 5.60 8.57 -1.84
C MET A 304 5.29 9.98 -1.37
N PHE A 305 4.23 10.56 -1.91
CA PHE A 305 3.80 11.92 -1.64
C PHE A 305 2.28 12.00 -1.56
N LEU A 306 1.76 12.52 -0.46
CA LEU A 306 0.35 12.90 -0.33
C LEU A 306 0.19 14.33 -0.85
N GLY A 307 -0.66 14.55 -1.82
CA GLY A 307 -0.85 15.87 -2.43
C GLY A 307 -2.19 16.05 -3.10
N ASP A 308 -2.44 17.30 -3.50
CA ASP A 308 -3.65 17.77 -4.17
C ASP A 308 -3.47 17.85 -5.67
N ILE A 309 -4.52 17.60 -6.43
CA ILE A 309 -4.58 17.96 -7.84
C ILE A 309 -4.93 19.44 -7.94
N SER A 310 -3.90 20.29 -8.08
CA SER A 310 -4.06 21.74 -8.00
C SER A 310 -4.31 22.43 -9.36
N GLN A 311 -3.92 21.78 -10.47
CA GLN A 311 -4.11 22.32 -11.81
C GLN A 311 -4.13 21.24 -12.88
N ILE A 312 -4.87 21.47 -13.96
CA ILE A 312 -4.84 20.68 -15.19
C ILE A 312 -4.12 21.50 -16.28
N PHE A 313 -3.09 20.92 -16.88
CA PHE A 313 -2.43 21.45 -18.09
C PHE A 313 -3.02 20.72 -19.30
N GLU A 314 -4.13 21.25 -19.86
CA GLU A 314 -4.94 20.55 -20.87
C GLU A 314 -4.13 20.22 -22.14
N GLU A 315 -3.31 21.18 -22.62
CA GLU A 315 -2.50 21.01 -23.84
C GLU A 315 -1.39 19.96 -23.70
N GLU A 316 -0.96 19.69 -22.46
CA GLU A 316 0.13 18.77 -22.16
C GLU A 316 -0.35 17.43 -21.59
N ASP A 317 -1.66 17.27 -21.43
CA ASP A 317 -2.30 16.10 -20.82
C ASP A 317 -1.65 15.75 -19.48
N SER A 318 -1.51 16.75 -18.61
CA SER A 318 -0.80 16.62 -17.34
C SER A 318 -1.47 17.38 -16.21
N LEU A 319 -1.14 17.00 -14.99
CA LEU A 319 -1.64 17.57 -13.73
C LEU A 319 -0.50 18.20 -12.93
N LEU A 320 -0.78 19.28 -12.24
CA LEU A 320 0.03 19.74 -11.13
C LEU A 320 -0.45 19.06 -9.85
N ILE A 321 0.39 18.25 -9.27
CA ILE A 321 0.20 17.72 -7.92
C ILE A 321 1.04 18.57 -6.98
N TRP A 322 0.39 19.18 -5.99
CA TRP A 322 1.01 20.14 -5.09
C TRP A 322 0.57 19.90 -3.64
N HIS A 323 1.40 20.24 -2.69
CA HIS A 323 1.00 20.44 -1.30
C HIS A 323 1.88 21.52 -0.65
N CYS A 324 1.42 22.07 0.48
CA CYS A 324 2.09 23.19 1.13
C CYS A 324 3.53 22.95 1.61
N GLY A 325 4.05 21.72 1.54
CA GLY A 325 5.46 21.44 1.82
C GLY A 325 5.69 20.20 2.69
N VAL A 326 4.94 19.13 2.42
CA VAL A 326 4.98 17.88 3.19
C VAL A 326 5.69 16.72 2.47
N ALA A 327 6.05 16.87 1.19
CA ALA A 327 6.72 15.78 0.49
C ALA A 327 8.04 15.40 1.17
N PRO A 328 8.36 14.11 1.30
CA PRO A 328 9.63 13.69 1.90
C PRO A 328 10.82 14.14 1.05
N TYR A 329 11.87 14.64 1.68
CA TYR A 329 13.00 15.23 0.95
C TYR A 329 13.76 14.26 0.02
N ASN A 330 13.57 12.95 0.17
CA ASN A 330 14.17 11.92 -0.69
C ASN A 330 13.51 11.79 -2.08
N VAL A 331 12.34 12.43 -2.30
CA VAL A 331 11.73 12.53 -3.63
C VAL A 331 12.11 13.80 -4.39
N TRP A 332 13.07 14.57 -3.89
CA TRP A 332 13.62 15.75 -4.55
C TRP A 332 14.26 15.43 -5.90
N ASP A 333 14.14 16.37 -6.86
CA ASP A 333 14.62 16.20 -8.24
C ASP A 333 16.13 16.24 -8.44
N GLY A 334 16.88 16.58 -7.38
CA GLY A 334 18.36 16.69 -7.44
C GLY A 334 18.88 18.04 -8.00
N GLU A 335 18.00 18.90 -8.52
CA GLU A 335 18.38 20.13 -9.23
C GLU A 335 17.78 21.39 -8.61
N SER A 336 16.49 21.37 -8.28
CA SER A 336 15.80 22.53 -7.70
C SER A 336 16.33 22.83 -6.31
N GLU A 337 16.33 24.10 -5.91
CA GLU A 337 16.69 24.45 -4.54
C GLU A 337 15.70 23.85 -3.55
N LYS A 338 16.19 23.07 -2.57
CA LYS A 338 15.39 22.61 -1.43
C LYS A 338 15.36 23.69 -0.37
N THR A 339 14.22 24.34 -0.19
CA THR A 339 14.06 25.46 0.75
C THR A 339 13.20 25.09 1.95
N LEU A 340 13.44 25.75 3.07
CA LEU A 340 12.44 25.95 4.11
C LEU A 340 11.85 27.37 3.96
N ASP A 341 10.55 27.44 3.77
CA ASP A 341 9.79 28.65 3.51
C ASP A 341 8.81 28.99 4.65
N THR A 342 8.51 30.26 4.86
CA THR A 342 7.61 30.74 5.93
C THR A 342 6.27 31.26 5.42
N TYR A 343 5.99 31.18 4.13
CA TYR A 343 4.84 31.81 3.46
C TYR A 343 3.46 31.38 3.97
N PHE A 344 3.36 30.14 4.47
CA PHE A 344 2.08 29.54 4.90
C PHE A 344 1.63 30.08 6.27
N ALA A 345 0.32 29.96 6.57
CA ALA A 345 -0.27 30.36 7.85
C ALA A 345 0.08 31.80 8.28
N GLY A 346 0.02 32.76 7.37
CA GLY A 346 0.32 34.17 7.65
C GLY A 346 1.77 34.43 8.00
N GLY A 347 2.71 33.70 7.39
CA GLY A 347 4.14 33.83 7.65
C GLY A 347 4.65 33.05 8.88
N ARG A 348 3.80 32.24 9.51
CA ARG A 348 4.17 31.40 10.66
C ARG A 348 4.48 29.96 10.25
N GLY A 349 4.09 29.54 9.03
CA GLY A 349 4.38 28.21 8.52
C GLY A 349 5.88 27.98 8.33
N VAL A 350 6.35 26.76 8.59
CA VAL A 350 7.65 26.30 8.08
C VAL A 350 7.37 25.10 7.21
N THR A 351 7.59 25.28 5.90
CA THR A 351 7.24 24.32 4.85
C THR A 351 8.45 23.97 4.01
N ALA A 352 8.57 22.73 3.58
CA ALA A 352 9.57 22.36 2.58
C ALA A 352 9.17 22.87 1.19
N GLY A 353 10.15 23.26 0.36
CA GLY A 353 9.91 23.74 -0.99
C GLY A 353 10.88 23.15 -1.98
N PHE A 354 10.42 22.27 -2.89
CA PHE A 354 11.21 21.68 -3.96
C PHE A 354 10.31 21.00 -5.02
N VAL A 355 10.90 20.71 -6.17
CA VAL A 355 10.27 19.93 -7.23
C VAL A 355 10.54 18.45 -7.01
N LEU A 356 9.55 17.60 -7.26
CA LEU A 356 9.68 16.16 -7.18
C LEU A 356 10.45 15.62 -8.41
N LYS A 357 11.25 14.57 -8.21
CA LYS A 357 12.08 13.94 -9.24
C LYS A 357 11.24 13.32 -10.36
N PRO A 358 11.71 13.34 -11.61
CA PRO A 358 11.07 12.65 -12.71
C PRO A 358 11.05 11.12 -12.51
N GLY A 359 10.01 10.45 -13.03
CA GLY A 359 9.90 8.99 -12.99
C GLY A 359 8.49 8.49 -13.10
N ASP A 360 8.34 7.19 -13.34
CA ASP A 360 7.03 6.53 -13.36
C ASP A 360 6.43 6.48 -11.96
N VAL A 361 5.13 6.72 -11.88
CA VAL A 361 4.38 6.77 -10.62
C VAL A 361 3.04 6.07 -10.75
N THR A 362 2.56 5.58 -9.63
CA THR A 362 1.17 5.16 -9.44
C THR A 362 0.50 6.13 -8.49
N ILE A 363 -0.67 6.62 -8.86
CA ILE A 363 -1.52 7.47 -8.03
C ILE A 363 -2.68 6.62 -7.52
N VAL A 364 -2.89 6.63 -6.21
CA VAL A 364 -3.94 5.85 -5.56
C VAL A 364 -4.65 6.70 -4.52
N ARG A 365 -5.97 6.51 -4.41
CA ARG A 365 -6.78 6.94 -3.27
C ARG A 365 -7.68 5.79 -2.85
N ILE A 366 -7.51 5.29 -1.63
CA ILE A 366 -8.48 4.43 -0.94
C ILE A 366 -9.46 5.38 -0.24
N ASP A 367 -10.75 5.16 -0.40
CA ASP A 367 -11.78 6.13 -0.01
C ASP A 367 -13.08 5.41 0.38
N TYR A 368 -13.83 5.98 1.31
CA TYR A 368 -15.13 5.46 1.74
C TYR A 368 -16.26 6.44 1.46
N ALA A 369 -17.27 5.99 0.74
CA ALA A 369 -18.47 6.79 0.45
C ALA A 369 -19.74 5.90 0.51
N GLY A 370 -20.01 5.33 1.69
CA GLY A 370 -21.06 4.33 1.87
C GLY A 370 -20.64 2.91 1.45
N GLU A 371 -19.64 2.82 0.59
CA GLU A 371 -18.93 1.59 0.19
C GLU A 371 -17.43 1.90 0.06
N TRP A 372 -16.58 0.90 0.29
CA TRP A 372 -15.14 1.03 0.04
C TRP A 372 -14.87 1.06 -1.46
N ARG A 373 -14.00 1.96 -1.86
CA ARG A 373 -13.63 2.17 -3.25
C ARG A 373 -12.17 2.58 -3.37
N ILE A 374 -11.63 2.42 -4.54
CA ILE A 374 -10.25 2.78 -4.83
C ILE A 374 -10.14 3.46 -6.19
N LEU A 375 -9.46 4.59 -6.21
CA LEU A 375 -9.03 5.27 -7.43
C LEU A 375 -7.59 4.85 -7.73
N ILE A 376 -7.32 4.47 -8.97
CA ILE A 376 -5.99 4.03 -9.42
C ILE A 376 -5.70 4.62 -10.79
N THR A 377 -4.56 5.29 -10.93
CA THR A 377 -4.00 5.63 -12.25
C THR A 377 -2.49 5.55 -12.22
N GLU A 378 -1.87 5.42 -13.38
CA GLU A 378 -0.43 5.46 -13.57
C GLU A 378 -0.04 6.64 -14.45
N GLY A 379 1.11 7.23 -14.16
CA GLY A 379 1.59 8.39 -14.89
C GLY A 379 3.11 8.51 -14.81
N THR A 380 3.61 9.62 -15.32
CA THR A 380 5.04 9.94 -15.28
C THR A 380 5.25 11.36 -14.77
N VAL A 381 6.01 11.52 -13.68
CA VAL A 381 6.46 12.84 -13.23
C VAL A 381 7.42 13.41 -14.28
N LEU A 382 7.10 14.58 -14.78
CA LEU A 382 7.90 15.29 -15.78
C LEU A 382 8.90 16.22 -15.10
N LYS A 383 10.06 16.42 -15.75
CA LYS A 383 11.02 17.46 -15.31
C LYS A 383 10.38 18.84 -15.45
N MET A 384 10.50 19.65 -14.41
CA MET A 384 10.02 21.03 -14.42
C MET A 384 10.90 21.94 -13.57
N LYS A 385 10.80 23.25 -13.79
CA LYS A 385 11.47 24.25 -12.96
C LYS A 385 10.69 24.48 -11.66
N LYS A 386 11.37 24.89 -10.60
CA LYS A 386 10.73 25.36 -9.36
C LYS A 386 10.05 26.70 -9.62
N ILE A 387 8.72 26.68 -9.81
CA ILE A 387 7.90 27.85 -10.13
C ILE A 387 6.95 28.25 -8.99
N LEU A 388 6.85 27.43 -7.95
CA LEU A 388 5.96 27.60 -6.80
C LEU A 388 6.72 27.38 -5.50
N LYS A 389 6.16 27.86 -4.40
CA LYS A 389 6.49 27.43 -3.05
C LYS A 389 5.75 26.14 -2.71
N GLY A 390 6.23 25.42 -1.70
CA GLY A 390 5.75 24.09 -1.36
C GLY A 390 6.42 22.98 -2.19
N THR A 391 5.86 21.80 -2.12
CA THR A 391 6.37 20.61 -2.81
C THR A 391 5.39 20.20 -3.93
N PHE A 392 5.91 19.94 -5.12
CA PHE A 392 5.05 19.72 -6.27
C PHE A 392 5.70 18.90 -7.39
N ALA A 393 4.84 18.32 -8.21
CA ALA A 393 5.18 17.56 -9.41
C ALA A 393 4.23 17.89 -10.56
N LYS A 394 4.74 17.93 -11.80
CA LYS A 394 3.93 17.87 -13.00
C LYS A 394 3.85 16.40 -13.44
N VAL A 395 2.66 15.85 -13.47
CA VAL A 395 2.46 14.42 -13.77
C VAL A 395 1.68 14.27 -15.06
N LYS A 396 2.28 13.63 -16.05
CA LYS A 396 1.59 13.26 -17.29
C LYS A 396 0.71 12.05 -17.03
N ILE A 397 -0.58 12.16 -17.34
CA ILE A 397 -1.59 11.11 -17.21
C ILE A 397 -2.43 11.13 -18.47
N ARG A 398 -2.75 9.96 -19.03
CA ARG A 398 -3.65 9.90 -20.19
C ARG A 398 -5.00 10.54 -19.87
N GLU A 399 -5.49 11.41 -20.74
CA GLU A 399 -6.80 12.07 -20.61
C GLU A 399 -6.98 12.75 -19.23
N ALA A 400 -5.97 13.53 -18.81
CA ALA A 400 -5.88 14.12 -17.46
C ALA A 400 -7.12 14.92 -17.04
N LYS A 401 -7.75 15.64 -17.99
CA LYS A 401 -8.98 16.40 -17.73
C LYS A 401 -10.17 15.49 -17.41
N ASP A 402 -10.31 14.40 -18.13
CA ASP A 402 -11.42 13.48 -17.92
C ASP A 402 -11.20 12.63 -16.66
N PHE A 403 -9.95 12.29 -16.34
CA PHE A 403 -9.58 11.73 -15.04
C PHE A 403 -10.03 12.62 -13.88
N VAL A 404 -9.77 13.92 -13.93
CA VAL A 404 -10.21 14.86 -12.88
C VAL A 404 -11.74 14.96 -12.83
N LYS A 405 -12.43 14.98 -13.98
CA LYS A 405 -13.90 14.93 -14.02
C LYS A 405 -14.45 13.68 -13.33
N GLU A 406 -13.80 12.52 -13.53
CA GLU A 406 -14.21 11.27 -12.89
C GLU A 406 -14.05 11.34 -11.36
N ILE A 407 -12.95 11.91 -10.86
CA ILE A 407 -12.74 12.18 -9.43
C ILE A 407 -13.89 13.04 -8.88
N PHE A 408 -14.20 14.16 -9.52
CA PHE A 408 -15.22 15.12 -9.05
C PHE A 408 -16.62 14.53 -9.11
N LYS A 409 -16.97 13.86 -10.21
CA LYS A 409 -18.28 13.22 -10.40
C LYS A 409 -18.55 12.16 -9.37
N ASN A 410 -17.52 11.42 -8.94
CA ASN A 410 -17.64 10.37 -7.95
C ASN A 410 -17.33 10.87 -6.52
N GLY A 411 -17.02 12.15 -6.32
CA GLY A 411 -16.84 12.76 -5.01
C GLY A 411 -15.70 12.12 -4.19
N PHE A 412 -14.56 11.82 -4.81
CA PHE A 412 -13.37 11.43 -4.08
C PHE A 412 -12.83 12.59 -3.25
N ALA A 413 -12.21 12.28 -2.11
CA ALA A 413 -11.51 13.28 -1.32
C ALA A 413 -10.40 13.97 -2.13
N HIS A 414 -9.99 15.17 -1.72
CA HIS A 414 -9.06 16.01 -2.48
C HIS A 414 -7.61 15.47 -2.48
N HIS A 415 -7.21 14.74 -1.46
CA HIS A 415 -5.90 14.12 -1.41
C HIS A 415 -5.78 12.87 -2.26
N ILE A 416 -4.64 12.74 -2.93
CA ILE A 416 -4.18 11.50 -3.59
C ILE A 416 -2.80 11.14 -3.07
N VAL A 417 -2.45 9.85 -3.11
CA VAL A 417 -1.09 9.39 -2.83
C VAL A 417 -0.40 9.01 -4.12
N LEU A 418 0.70 9.67 -4.42
CA LEU A 418 1.60 9.39 -5.52
C LEU A 418 2.77 8.55 -4.98
N GLY A 419 2.95 7.33 -5.48
CA GLY A 419 4.07 6.46 -5.16
C GLY A 419 4.93 6.18 -6.40
N TYR A 420 6.26 6.27 -6.26
CA TYR A 420 7.19 6.01 -7.36
C TYR A 420 7.25 4.52 -7.69
N GLY A 421 6.95 4.19 -8.94
CA GLY A 421 6.88 2.82 -9.48
C GLY A 421 5.52 2.50 -10.10
N LYS A 422 5.43 1.29 -10.67
CA LYS A 422 4.22 0.76 -11.32
C LYS A 422 3.58 -0.30 -10.44
N TYR A 423 2.55 0.08 -9.69
CA TYR A 423 1.86 -0.76 -8.72
C TYR A 423 0.37 -0.89 -8.98
N GLY A 424 -0.15 -0.29 -10.06
CA GLY A 424 -1.59 -0.26 -10.35
C GLY A 424 -2.24 -1.63 -10.30
N GLU A 425 -1.62 -2.64 -10.92
CA GLU A 425 -2.11 -4.02 -10.92
C GLU A 425 -2.15 -4.67 -9.53
N VAL A 426 -1.26 -4.28 -8.60
CA VAL A 426 -1.27 -4.77 -7.21
C VAL A 426 -2.46 -4.20 -6.46
N PHE A 427 -2.75 -2.90 -6.67
CA PHE A 427 -3.91 -2.25 -6.05
C PHE A 427 -5.24 -2.74 -6.63
N GLU A 428 -5.30 -3.06 -7.93
CA GLU A 428 -6.46 -3.73 -8.52
C GLU A 428 -6.69 -5.12 -7.89
N GLN A 429 -5.62 -5.89 -7.73
CA GLN A 429 -5.67 -7.19 -7.07
C GLN A 429 -6.17 -7.09 -5.62
N LEU A 430 -5.67 -6.10 -4.88
CA LEU A 430 -6.12 -5.80 -3.52
C LEU A 430 -7.61 -5.48 -3.48
N ALA A 431 -8.06 -4.58 -4.35
CA ALA A 431 -9.47 -4.18 -4.41
C ALA A 431 -10.40 -5.34 -4.78
N SER A 432 -9.96 -6.20 -5.70
CA SER A 432 -10.67 -7.43 -6.05
C SER A 432 -10.81 -8.36 -4.85
N MET A 433 -9.73 -8.59 -4.07
CA MET A 433 -9.76 -9.42 -2.86
C MET A 433 -10.69 -8.86 -1.79
N LYS A 434 -10.81 -7.54 -1.70
CA LYS A 434 -11.64 -6.83 -0.72
C LYS A 434 -13.07 -6.60 -1.20
N GLY A 435 -13.35 -6.84 -2.50
CA GLY A 435 -14.65 -6.56 -3.10
C GLY A 435 -14.95 -5.06 -3.21
N TRP A 436 -13.93 -4.21 -3.28
CA TRP A 436 -14.06 -2.76 -3.41
C TRP A 436 -14.42 -2.35 -4.82
N LYS A 437 -15.09 -1.21 -4.94
CA LYS A 437 -15.36 -0.60 -6.24
C LYS A 437 -14.08 0.01 -6.80
N ILE A 438 -13.72 -0.38 -8.03
CA ILE A 438 -12.48 0.02 -8.67
C ILE A 438 -12.76 1.14 -9.70
N PHE A 439 -12.05 2.23 -9.57
CA PHE A 439 -11.96 3.33 -10.55
C PHE A 439 -10.54 3.32 -11.12
N ARG A 440 -10.37 2.61 -12.22
CA ARG A 440 -9.08 2.48 -12.92
C ARG A 440 -9.05 3.38 -14.14
N TRP A 441 -8.00 4.24 -14.21
CA TRP A 441 -7.77 5.17 -15.32
C TRP A 441 -6.52 4.80 -16.12
#